data_141a9d0ffe0f16bfc3f47bbaf1bdb660
#
_entry.id   141a9d0ffe0f16bfc3f47bbaf1bdb660
#
_cell.length_a   1.000
_cell.length_b   1.000
_cell.length_c   1.000
_cell.angle_alpha   90.00
_cell.angle_beta   90.00
_cell.angle_gamma   90.00
#
_symmetry.space_group_name_H-M   'P 1'
#
loop_
_entity.id
_entity.type
_entity.pdbx_description
1 polymer ?
#
loop_
_entity_poly.entity_id
_entity_poly.type
_entity_poly.pdbx_seq_one_letter_code
_entity_poly.pdbx_strand_id
1 'polypeptide(L)'
;MSIETIADVTAPLRTYAALLEGRAGDLHQSLLRYYERERGMHEQISVKLDDNKIAIAIPSLKFYCLSRNRLAFVGKDLIAEIEFFTGKDDQEISILKCYLSTEGKFSFCSVDSEPQYDFYHDRTIEPALFGQLFRAASAKKIISI
;
A
#
# COMPACT_ATOMS: atom_id res chain seq x y z
N MET A 1 4.55 -23.51 5.50
CA MET A 1 5.98 -23.66 5.84
C MET A 1 6.42 -22.49 6.69
N SER A 2 7.26 -22.72 7.67
CA SER A 2 7.73 -21.69 8.58
C SER A 2 9.24 -21.48 8.44
N ILE A 3 9.69 -20.34 8.98
CA ILE A 3 11.12 -20.05 9.04
C ILE A 3 11.73 -20.90 10.14
N GLU A 4 12.75 -21.67 9.80
CA GLU A 4 13.39 -22.60 10.73
C GLU A 4 14.88 -22.32 10.94
N THR A 5 15.54 -21.63 9.98
CA THR A 5 16.97 -21.36 10.05
C THR A 5 17.27 -19.91 9.72
N ILE A 6 18.48 -19.46 10.05
CA ILE A 6 18.95 -18.13 9.67
C ILE A 6 18.99 -17.98 8.15
N ALA A 7 19.33 -19.05 7.43
CA ALA A 7 19.35 -19.03 5.97
C ALA A 7 17.95 -18.77 5.38
N ASP A 8 16.90 -19.25 6.03
CA ASP A 8 15.53 -18.99 5.59
C ASP A 8 15.18 -17.49 5.63
N VAL A 9 15.86 -16.73 6.47
CA VAL A 9 15.70 -15.27 6.55
C VAL A 9 16.68 -14.55 5.62
N THR A 10 17.97 -14.89 5.69
CA THR A 10 19.01 -14.12 5.01
C THR A 10 19.03 -14.34 3.50
N ALA A 11 18.74 -15.54 3.02
CA ALA A 11 18.78 -15.83 1.59
C ALA A 11 17.69 -15.06 0.82
N PRO A 12 16.40 -15.06 1.23
CA PRO A 12 15.40 -14.26 0.54
C PRO A 12 15.67 -12.76 0.63
N LEU A 13 16.16 -12.27 1.77
CA LEU A 13 16.50 -10.85 1.91
C LEU A 13 17.58 -10.43 0.93
N ARG A 14 18.64 -11.25 0.82
CA ARG A 14 19.73 -10.98 -0.12
C ARG A 14 19.24 -10.95 -1.57
N THR A 15 18.34 -11.85 -1.92
CA THR A 15 17.88 -12.02 -3.30
C THR A 15 16.80 -11.02 -3.67
N TYR A 16 15.85 -10.72 -2.77
CA TYR A 16 14.60 -10.04 -3.14
C TYR A 16 14.35 -8.71 -2.44
N ALA A 17 15.09 -8.35 -1.39
CA ALA A 17 14.77 -7.13 -0.63
C ALA A 17 14.76 -5.88 -1.52
N ALA A 18 15.82 -5.68 -2.30
CA ALA A 18 15.92 -4.50 -3.16
C ALA A 18 14.83 -4.49 -4.24
N LEU A 19 14.49 -5.66 -4.80
CA LEU A 19 13.43 -5.79 -5.78
C LEU A 19 12.07 -5.38 -5.20
N LEU A 20 11.74 -5.89 -4.02
CA LEU A 20 10.45 -5.60 -3.38
C LEU A 20 10.35 -4.15 -2.94
N GLU A 21 11.43 -3.59 -2.40
CA GLU A 21 11.46 -2.17 -2.04
C GLU A 21 11.29 -1.28 -3.27
N GLY A 22 11.91 -1.65 -4.38
CA GLY A 22 11.74 -0.95 -5.65
C GLY A 22 10.31 -1.02 -6.17
N ARG A 23 9.66 -2.16 -6.05
CA ARG A 23 8.24 -2.31 -6.45
C ARG A 23 7.31 -1.49 -5.58
N ALA A 24 7.56 -1.42 -4.28
CA ALA A 24 6.78 -0.55 -3.39
C ALA A 24 6.93 0.92 -3.79
N GLY A 25 8.15 1.35 -4.13
CA GLY A 25 8.39 2.70 -4.65
C GLY A 25 7.67 2.95 -5.97
N ASP A 26 7.67 1.96 -6.87
CA ASP A 26 6.94 2.04 -8.14
C ASP A 26 5.43 2.18 -7.92
N LEU A 27 4.89 1.51 -6.92
CA LEU A 27 3.47 1.67 -6.56
C LEU A 27 3.17 3.11 -6.14
N HIS A 28 3.99 3.68 -5.29
CA HIS A 28 3.81 5.07 -4.86
C HIS A 28 3.87 6.03 -6.04
N GLN A 29 4.82 5.85 -6.94
CA GLN A 29 4.93 6.67 -8.13
C GLN A 29 3.71 6.50 -9.05
N SER A 30 3.20 5.29 -9.19
CA SER A 30 2.04 5.05 -10.04
C SER A 30 0.77 5.68 -9.45
N LEU A 31 0.62 5.68 -8.14
CA LEU A 31 -0.49 6.36 -7.47
C LEU A 31 -0.44 7.87 -7.67
N LEU A 32 0.75 8.45 -7.56
CA LEU A 32 0.92 9.89 -7.82
C LEU A 32 0.60 10.24 -9.26
N ARG A 33 1.10 9.46 -10.22
CA ARG A 33 0.80 9.68 -11.65
C ARG A 33 -0.68 9.54 -11.96
N TYR A 34 -1.34 8.56 -11.36
CA TYR A 34 -2.80 8.41 -11.50
C TYR A 34 -3.51 9.66 -11.01
N TYR A 35 -3.16 10.12 -9.81
CA TYR A 35 -3.74 11.34 -9.25
C TYR A 35 -3.52 12.56 -10.15
N GLU A 36 -2.31 12.72 -10.69
CA GLU A 36 -1.98 13.85 -11.56
C GLU A 36 -2.81 13.87 -12.84
N ARG A 37 -3.18 12.68 -13.36
CA ARG A 37 -4.03 12.56 -14.55
C ARG A 37 -5.51 12.72 -14.25
N GLU A 38 -5.95 12.43 -13.05
CA GLU A 38 -7.35 12.46 -12.66
C GLU A 38 -7.71 13.83 -12.07
N ARG A 39 -7.91 14.79 -12.95
CA ARG A 39 -8.15 16.19 -12.55
C ARG A 39 -9.36 16.37 -11.65
N GLY A 40 -10.37 15.50 -11.78
CA GLY A 40 -11.54 15.53 -10.91
C GLY A 40 -11.25 15.31 -9.44
N MET A 41 -10.09 14.73 -9.12
CA MET A 41 -9.67 14.52 -7.73
C MET A 41 -9.07 15.78 -7.10
N HIS A 42 -8.51 16.68 -7.93
CA HIS A 42 -7.64 17.76 -7.44
C HIS A 42 -8.34 18.80 -6.56
N GLU A 43 -9.62 18.98 -6.70
CA GLU A 43 -10.36 19.96 -5.89
C GLU A 43 -10.59 19.50 -4.47
N GLN A 44 -10.70 18.18 -4.27
CA GLN A 44 -11.12 17.61 -2.99
C GLN A 44 -10.03 16.77 -2.34
N ILE A 45 -9.12 16.21 -3.11
CA ILE A 45 -8.14 15.25 -2.64
C ILE A 45 -6.75 15.78 -2.97
N SER A 46 -5.83 15.69 -2.03
CA SER A 46 -4.41 15.99 -2.21
C SER A 46 -3.60 14.72 -2.06
N VAL A 47 -2.73 14.44 -3.03
CA VAL A 47 -1.82 13.31 -2.99
C VAL A 47 -0.41 13.84 -3.20
N LYS A 48 0.48 13.58 -2.26
CA LYS A 48 1.87 14.02 -2.33
C LYS A 48 2.81 12.87 -2.03
N LEU A 49 3.96 12.90 -2.69
CA LEU A 49 5.04 11.95 -2.41
C LEU A 49 6.08 12.70 -1.57
N ASP A 50 6.38 12.16 -0.40
CA ASP A 50 7.36 12.72 0.53
C ASP A 50 8.26 11.59 1.01
N ASP A 51 9.54 11.66 0.67
CA ASP A 51 10.56 10.70 1.08
C ASP A 51 10.13 9.24 0.78
N ASN A 52 9.66 9.00 -0.44
CA ASN A 52 9.16 7.70 -0.93
C ASN A 52 7.94 7.18 -0.17
N LYS A 53 7.26 8.03 0.57
CA LYS A 53 5.99 7.72 1.20
C LYS A 53 4.91 8.57 0.58
N ILE A 54 3.69 8.05 0.54
CA ILE A 54 2.58 8.82 -0.02
C ILE A 54 1.73 9.39 1.11
N ALA A 55 1.35 10.66 0.94
CA ALA A 55 0.45 11.34 1.85
C ALA A 55 -0.82 11.69 1.09
N ILE A 56 -1.97 11.28 1.62
CA ILE A 56 -3.28 11.52 1.03
C ILE A 56 -4.11 12.31 2.02
N ALA A 57 -4.71 13.41 1.55
CA ALA A 57 -5.53 14.26 2.39
C ALA A 57 -6.85 14.58 1.70
N ILE A 58 -7.93 14.62 2.47
CA ILE A 58 -9.21 15.15 2.06
C ILE A 58 -9.59 16.22 3.08
N PRO A 59 -9.17 17.50 2.86
CA PRO A 59 -9.32 18.53 3.88
C PRO A 59 -10.77 18.77 4.33
N SER A 60 -11.72 18.70 3.40
CA SER A 60 -13.13 18.91 3.74
C SER A 60 -13.70 17.84 4.67
N LEU A 61 -13.08 16.65 4.71
CA LEU A 61 -13.46 15.58 5.63
C LEU A 61 -12.53 15.50 6.84
N LYS A 62 -11.55 16.39 6.92
CA LYS A 62 -10.49 16.36 7.95
C LYS A 62 -9.77 15.02 7.98
N PHE A 63 -9.62 14.43 6.81
CA PHE A 63 -8.96 13.13 6.66
C PHE A 63 -7.53 13.34 6.18
N TYR A 64 -6.61 12.57 6.77
CA TYR A 64 -5.20 12.55 6.39
C TYR A 64 -4.64 11.16 6.65
N CYS A 65 -3.94 10.59 5.69
CA CYS A 65 -3.24 9.33 5.91
C CYS A 65 -1.87 9.34 5.25
N LEU A 66 -1.02 8.47 5.75
CA LEU A 66 0.33 8.24 5.25
C LEU A 66 0.47 6.77 4.91
N SER A 67 1.39 6.47 3.99
CA SER A 67 1.80 5.10 3.74
C SER A 67 3.15 4.81 4.37
N ARG A 68 3.38 3.54 4.66
CA ARG A 68 4.70 3.03 5.03
C ARG A 68 4.88 1.64 4.46
N ASN A 69 6.13 1.30 4.17
CA ASN A 69 6.48 0.02 3.58
C ASN A 69 7.30 -0.78 4.57
N ARG A 70 7.14 -2.09 4.54
CA ARG A 70 8.06 -2.98 5.22
C ARG A 70 8.14 -4.29 4.45
N LEU A 71 9.23 -5.01 4.67
CA LEU A 71 9.33 -6.38 4.21
C LEU A 71 8.82 -7.30 5.31
N ALA A 72 8.16 -8.36 4.92
CA ALA A 72 7.60 -9.33 5.85
C ALA A 72 7.68 -10.72 5.24
N PHE A 73 7.65 -11.74 6.10
CA PHE A 73 7.57 -13.12 5.64
C PHE A 73 6.16 -13.65 5.81
N VAL A 74 5.68 -14.35 4.77
CA VAL A 74 4.49 -15.18 4.84
C VAL A 74 4.95 -16.60 4.54
N GLY A 75 5.04 -17.44 5.58
CA GLY A 75 5.75 -18.70 5.48
C GLY A 75 7.23 -18.42 5.22
N LYS A 76 7.76 -18.97 4.12
CA LYS A 76 9.15 -18.73 3.68
C LYS A 76 9.25 -17.64 2.61
N ASP A 77 8.14 -17.08 2.18
CA ASP A 77 8.11 -16.10 1.11
C ASP A 77 8.26 -14.69 1.65
N LEU A 78 9.23 -13.96 1.12
CA LEU A 78 9.41 -12.54 1.43
C LEU A 78 8.45 -11.73 0.57
N ILE A 79 7.74 -10.81 1.19
CA ILE A 79 6.79 -9.91 0.52
C ILE A 79 7.04 -8.48 0.95
N ALA A 80 6.54 -7.52 0.15
CA ALA A 80 6.45 -6.13 0.56
C ALA A 80 5.03 -5.86 1.05
N GLU A 81 4.92 -5.29 2.25
CA GLU A 81 3.67 -4.84 2.82
C GLU A 81 3.64 -3.32 2.77
N ILE A 82 2.58 -2.76 2.20
CA ILE A 82 2.34 -1.33 2.17
C ILE A 82 1.13 -1.06 3.04
N GLU A 83 1.30 -0.25 4.08
CA GLU A 83 0.23 0.08 5.02
C GLU A 83 -0.12 1.55 4.92
N PHE A 84 -1.40 1.84 4.78
CA PHE A 84 -1.94 3.20 4.91
C PHE A 84 -2.50 3.35 6.32
N PHE A 85 -2.08 4.41 7.00
CA PHE A 85 -2.45 4.62 8.40
C PHE A 85 -2.67 6.11 8.67
N THR A 86 -3.40 6.40 9.72
CA THR A 86 -3.64 7.76 10.19
C THR A 86 -3.41 7.84 11.68
N GLY A 87 -3.18 9.05 12.19
CA GLY A 87 -3.10 9.31 13.63
C GLY A 87 -4.40 9.93 14.13
N LYS A 88 -4.89 9.45 15.26
CA LYS A 88 -6.05 10.02 15.94
C LYS A 88 -5.90 9.82 17.44
N ASP A 89 -6.02 10.92 18.21
CA ASP A 89 -5.93 10.89 19.67
C ASP A 89 -4.64 10.22 20.17
N ASP A 90 -3.50 10.59 19.55
CA ASP A 90 -2.16 10.06 19.83
C ASP A 90 -2.00 8.57 19.53
N GLN A 91 -2.93 7.97 18.79
CA GLN A 91 -2.85 6.57 18.37
C GLN A 91 -2.79 6.47 16.86
N GLU A 92 -2.00 5.50 16.38
CA GLU A 92 -2.02 5.13 14.98
C GLU A 92 -3.17 4.18 14.70
N ILE A 93 -3.89 4.44 13.61
CA ILE A 93 -4.96 3.57 13.14
C ILE A 93 -4.57 3.07 11.76
N SER A 94 -4.42 1.75 11.62
CA SER A 94 -4.21 1.12 10.33
C SER A 94 -5.52 1.16 9.53
N ILE A 95 -5.45 1.66 8.31
CA ILE A 95 -6.63 1.77 7.44
C ILE A 95 -6.67 0.62 6.45
N LEU A 96 -5.59 0.42 5.71
CA LEU A 96 -5.53 -0.56 4.63
C LEU A 96 -4.13 -1.11 4.51
N LYS A 97 -4.02 -2.40 4.28
CA LYS A 97 -2.76 -3.06 3.96
C LYS A 97 -2.82 -3.65 2.57
N CYS A 98 -1.73 -3.50 1.83
CA CYS A 98 -1.57 -4.07 0.49
C CYS A 98 -0.28 -4.88 0.45
N TYR A 99 -0.22 -5.84 -0.44
CA TYR A 99 0.89 -6.78 -0.51
C TYR A 99 1.40 -6.94 -1.94
N LEU A 100 2.72 -6.95 -2.08
CA LEU A 100 3.40 -7.21 -3.34
C LEU A 100 4.30 -8.42 -3.17
N SER A 101 4.13 -9.41 -4.06
CA SER A 101 4.96 -10.61 -4.07
C SER A 101 6.18 -10.45 -4.96
N THR A 102 7.13 -11.36 -4.84
CA THR A 102 8.29 -11.42 -5.73
C THR A 102 7.91 -11.72 -7.18
N GLU A 103 6.73 -12.31 -7.40
CA GLU A 103 6.20 -12.60 -8.72
C GLU A 103 5.43 -11.44 -9.35
N GLY A 104 5.33 -10.29 -8.66
CA GLY A 104 4.62 -9.13 -9.16
C GLY A 104 3.12 -9.17 -8.94
N LYS A 105 2.64 -10.00 -8.03
CA LYS A 105 1.22 -10.05 -7.68
C LYS A 105 0.92 -9.04 -6.58
N PHE A 106 -0.16 -8.31 -6.75
CA PHE A 106 -0.63 -7.30 -5.83
C PHE A 106 -2.00 -7.71 -5.28
N SER A 107 -2.19 -7.58 -3.97
CA SER A 107 -3.47 -7.92 -3.33
C SER A 107 -3.75 -6.98 -2.17
N PHE A 108 -5.04 -6.92 -1.77
CA PHE A 108 -5.49 -6.14 -0.62
C PHE A 108 -5.76 -7.06 0.56
N CYS A 109 -5.51 -6.56 1.76
CA CYS A 109 -5.91 -7.15 3.04
C CYS A 109 -5.17 -8.43 3.42
N SER A 110 -4.83 -9.30 2.48
CA SER A 110 -3.97 -10.47 2.71
C SER A 110 -3.28 -10.86 1.41
N VAL A 111 -2.21 -11.65 1.53
CA VAL A 111 -1.40 -12.05 0.38
C VAL A 111 -2.19 -12.89 -0.61
N ASP A 112 -3.15 -13.67 -0.11
CA ASP A 112 -3.95 -14.58 -0.94
C ASP A 112 -5.34 -14.05 -1.25
N SER A 113 -5.65 -12.80 -0.89
CA SER A 113 -6.97 -12.21 -1.16
C SER A 113 -7.25 -12.06 -2.64
N GLU A 114 -8.44 -12.42 -3.04
CA GLU A 114 -8.93 -12.17 -4.39
C GLU A 114 -9.69 -10.82 -4.43
N PRO A 115 -9.63 -10.08 -5.53
CA PRO A 115 -8.84 -10.38 -6.72
C PRO A 115 -7.35 -10.08 -6.52
N GLN A 116 -6.50 -10.83 -7.22
CA GLN A 116 -5.08 -10.52 -7.32
C GLN A 116 -4.80 -9.80 -8.63
N TYR A 117 -3.93 -8.81 -8.58
CA TYR A 117 -3.58 -7.98 -9.72
C TYR A 117 -2.16 -8.28 -10.17
N ASP A 118 -1.92 -8.19 -11.47
CA ASP A 118 -0.55 -8.18 -12.00
C ASP A 118 -0.04 -6.74 -11.91
N PHE A 119 0.93 -6.51 -11.05
CA PHE A 119 1.38 -5.16 -10.70
C PHE A 119 1.82 -4.33 -11.91
N TYR A 120 2.50 -4.96 -12.87
CA TYR A 120 3.05 -4.22 -14.00
C TYR A 120 2.13 -4.13 -15.22
N HIS A 121 1.10 -4.96 -15.29
CA HIS A 121 0.23 -5.04 -16.48
C HIS A 121 -1.20 -4.58 -16.21
N ASP A 122 -1.66 -4.66 -14.97
CA ASP A 122 -3.03 -4.29 -14.63
C ASP A 122 -3.13 -2.80 -14.34
N ARG A 123 -3.99 -2.11 -15.09
CA ARG A 123 -4.15 -0.65 -14.98
C ARG A 123 -5.30 -0.25 -14.06
N THR A 124 -5.91 -1.20 -13.39
CA THR A 124 -7.03 -0.94 -12.49
C THR A 124 -6.61 -0.90 -11.01
N ILE A 125 -5.32 -1.10 -10.72
CA ILE A 125 -4.83 -1.11 -9.33
C ILE A 125 -5.04 0.24 -8.66
N GLU A 126 -4.68 1.34 -9.31
CA GLU A 126 -4.72 2.67 -8.71
C GLU A 126 -6.15 3.08 -8.32
N PRO A 127 -7.16 3.02 -9.23
CA PRO A 127 -8.53 3.32 -8.81
C PRO A 127 -9.06 2.34 -7.78
N ALA A 128 -8.70 1.05 -7.87
CA ALA A 128 -9.10 0.05 -6.88
C ALA A 128 -8.51 0.37 -5.50
N LEU A 129 -7.24 0.79 -5.45
CA LEU A 129 -6.58 1.13 -4.19
C LEU A 129 -7.24 2.34 -3.53
N PHE A 130 -7.48 3.43 -4.28
CA PHE A 130 -8.16 4.59 -3.72
C PHE A 130 -9.56 4.22 -3.23
N GLY A 131 -10.30 3.42 -4.00
CA GLY A 131 -11.62 2.95 -3.59
C GLY A 131 -11.59 2.11 -2.32
N GLN A 132 -10.67 1.16 -2.23
CA GLN A 132 -10.49 0.33 -1.04
C GLN A 132 -10.08 1.16 0.17
N LEU A 133 -9.18 2.13 -0.03
CA LEU A 133 -8.71 2.99 1.04
C LEU A 133 -9.87 3.81 1.64
N PHE A 134 -10.68 4.44 0.79
CA PHE A 134 -11.77 5.28 1.27
C PHE A 134 -12.90 4.45 1.88
N ARG A 135 -13.19 3.26 1.34
CA ARG A 135 -14.16 2.35 1.95
C ARG A 135 -13.68 1.87 3.32
N ALA A 136 -12.40 1.52 3.44
CA ALA A 136 -11.84 1.10 4.72
C ALA A 136 -11.87 2.22 5.77
N ALA A 137 -11.55 3.45 5.36
CA ALA A 137 -11.60 4.60 6.24
C ALA A 137 -13.03 4.90 6.71
N SER A 138 -14.01 4.75 5.81
CA SER A 138 -15.41 4.91 6.16
C SER A 138 -15.89 3.80 7.11
N ALA A 139 -15.51 2.56 6.84
CA ALA A 139 -15.88 1.42 7.69
C ALA A 139 -15.34 1.57 9.12
N LYS A 140 -14.17 2.19 9.27
CA LYS A 140 -13.54 2.46 10.56
C LYS A 140 -14.00 3.79 11.19
N LYS A 141 -14.96 4.46 10.57
CA LYS A 141 -15.51 5.75 11.01
C LYS A 141 -14.45 6.85 11.10
N ILE A 142 -13.39 6.76 10.31
CA ILE A 142 -12.38 7.80 10.21
C ILE A 142 -12.91 8.93 9.33
N ILE A 143 -13.64 8.58 8.26
CA ILE A 143 -14.35 9.53 7.43
C ILE A 143 -15.82 9.10 7.32
N SER A 144 -16.68 10.05 7.03
CA SER A 144 -18.10 9.81 6.78
C SER A 144 -18.40 10.17 5.34
N ILE A 145 -18.76 9.18 4.56
CA ILE A 145 -19.06 9.37 3.14
C ILE A 145 -20.53 9.14 2.88
#